data_74013960312048543e260da780eaf762
#
_entry.id   74013960312048543e260da780eaf762
#
_cell.length_a   1.000
_cell.length_b   1.000
_cell.length_c   1.000
_cell.angle_alpha   90.00
_cell.angle_beta   90.00
_cell.angle_gamma   90.00
#
_symmetry.space_group_name_H-M   'P 1'
#
loop_
_entity.id
_entity.type
_entity.pdbx_description
1 polymer ?
#
loop_
_entity_poly.entity_id
_entity_poly.type
_entity_poly.pdbx_seq_one_letter_code
_entity_poly.pdbx_strand_id
1 'polypeptide(L)'
;VIAINPWLQNSAAMPYAIDRPESNLSLAEMTEVAIANLYGKKNGGKGKWNRRGDGFFIMVEGGKIDWACHANDAMAAIGDTLDFDNAIGVALEFYKKHPRETLIVVTGDHETGGMTIGHATTAYKAYYDRLLEQENSFQYFNDNQWAAHKAAYADATCPSDHDPSTLESNTAMLELMESASV
;
A
#
# COMPACT_ATOMS: atom_id res chain seq x y z
N VAL A 1 -23.86 -2.66 3.26
CA VAL A 1 -23.15 -2.49 1.97
C VAL A 1 -21.83 -3.21 2.10
N ILE A 2 -21.45 -4.00 1.13
CA ILE A 2 -20.12 -4.60 0.99
C ILE A 2 -19.54 -4.00 -0.28
N ALA A 3 -18.37 -3.39 -0.18
CA ALA A 3 -17.61 -2.88 -1.31
C ALA A 3 -16.25 -3.58 -1.32
N ILE A 4 -15.91 -4.18 -2.44
CA ILE A 4 -14.65 -4.91 -2.64
C ILE A 4 -14.08 -4.42 -3.95
N ASN A 5 -12.80 -4.09 -3.97
CA ASN A 5 -12.10 -3.74 -5.19
C ASN A 5 -12.08 -4.91 -6.18
N PRO A 6 -12.22 -4.65 -7.49
CA PRO A 6 -12.25 -5.70 -8.51
C PRO A 6 -10.93 -6.46 -8.62
N TRP A 7 -9.81 -5.82 -8.31
CA TRP A 7 -8.51 -6.46 -8.25
C TRP A 7 -7.96 -6.44 -6.82
N LEU A 8 -7.51 -7.61 -6.35
CA LEU A 8 -6.96 -7.83 -5.02
C LEU A 8 -5.56 -8.42 -5.16
N GLN A 9 -4.71 -8.08 -4.23
CA GLN A 9 -3.32 -8.51 -4.17
C GLN A 9 -3.12 -9.35 -2.91
N ASN A 10 -2.16 -10.20 -2.92
CA ASN A 10 -1.71 -11.00 -1.77
C ASN A 10 -2.82 -11.33 -0.76
N SER A 11 -3.24 -12.60 -0.70
CA SER A 11 -4.28 -13.08 0.23
C SER A 11 -5.62 -12.32 0.17
N ALA A 12 -5.97 -11.79 -0.98
CA ALA A 12 -7.19 -11.01 -1.21
C ALA A 12 -7.22 -9.67 -0.44
N ALA A 13 -6.06 -9.07 -0.20
CA ALA A 13 -5.94 -7.75 0.37
C ALA A 13 -6.07 -6.64 -0.70
N MET A 14 -6.38 -5.43 -0.26
CA MET A 14 -6.27 -4.24 -1.10
C MET A 14 -4.83 -4.10 -1.63
N PRO A 15 -4.62 -3.78 -2.92
CA PRO A 15 -3.28 -3.59 -3.45
C PRO A 15 -2.58 -2.42 -2.79
N TYR A 16 -1.25 -2.43 -2.81
CA TYR A 16 -0.46 -1.25 -2.47
C TYR A 16 -0.85 -0.06 -3.36
N ALA A 17 -0.75 1.14 -2.84
CA ALA A 17 -1.11 2.35 -3.59
C ALA A 17 -0.33 2.47 -4.91
N ILE A 18 0.97 2.08 -4.91
CA ILE A 18 1.83 2.09 -6.09
C ILE A 18 1.39 1.09 -7.17
N ASP A 19 0.78 -0.04 -6.77
CA ASP A 19 0.34 -1.11 -7.69
C ASP A 19 -1.14 -0.98 -8.09
N ARG A 20 -1.88 -0.05 -7.47
CA ARG A 20 -3.33 0.04 -7.57
C ARG A 20 -3.78 0.48 -8.98
N PRO A 21 -4.54 -0.34 -9.73
CA PRO A 21 -5.09 0.07 -11.00
C PRO A 21 -6.20 1.13 -10.82
N GLU A 22 -6.44 1.95 -11.85
CA GLU A 22 -7.49 2.97 -11.84
C GLU A 22 -8.90 2.43 -11.59
N SER A 23 -9.14 1.14 -11.88
CA SER A 23 -10.42 0.47 -11.62
C SER A 23 -10.70 0.22 -10.15
N ASN A 24 -9.66 0.33 -9.28
CA ASN A 24 -9.78 0.12 -7.85
C ASN A 24 -10.00 1.44 -7.12
N LEU A 25 -10.88 1.39 -6.12
CA LEU A 25 -11.06 2.52 -5.20
C LEU A 25 -9.85 2.65 -4.28
N SER A 26 -9.46 3.88 -4.02
CA SER A 26 -8.51 4.25 -2.98
C SER A 26 -9.11 4.09 -1.58
N LEU A 27 -8.27 4.13 -0.55
CA LEU A 27 -8.73 4.11 0.84
C LEU A 27 -9.58 5.35 1.15
N ALA A 28 -9.25 6.49 0.57
CA ALA A 28 -10.01 7.73 0.69
C ALA A 28 -11.43 7.58 0.10
N GLU A 29 -11.56 7.05 -1.12
CA GLU A 29 -12.86 6.83 -1.76
C GLU A 29 -13.70 5.81 -1.00
N MET A 30 -13.09 4.72 -0.50
CA MET A 30 -13.79 3.76 0.36
C MET A 30 -14.28 4.41 1.66
N THR A 31 -13.47 5.28 2.26
CA THR A 31 -13.83 6.04 3.47
C THR A 31 -15.00 6.99 3.20
N GLU A 32 -14.98 7.69 2.06
CA GLU A 32 -16.07 8.57 1.66
C GLU A 32 -17.39 7.81 1.49
N VAL A 33 -17.35 6.67 0.77
CA VAL A 33 -18.51 5.78 0.59
C VAL A 33 -19.03 5.27 1.92
N ALA A 34 -18.15 4.89 2.84
CA ALA A 34 -18.53 4.40 4.17
C ALA A 34 -19.25 5.51 4.98
N ILE A 35 -18.67 6.71 5.04
CA ILE A 35 -19.27 7.87 5.71
C ILE A 35 -20.62 8.21 5.08
N ALA A 36 -20.71 8.32 3.75
CA ALA A 36 -21.94 8.62 3.04
C ALA A 36 -23.05 7.60 3.33
N ASN A 37 -22.72 6.31 3.39
CA ASN A 37 -23.69 5.26 3.71
C ASN A 37 -24.17 5.30 5.16
N LEU A 38 -23.28 5.59 6.10
CA LEU A 38 -23.62 5.63 7.52
C LEU A 38 -24.36 6.91 7.89
N TYR A 39 -23.91 8.04 7.39
CA TYR A 39 -24.52 9.35 7.62
C TYR A 39 -25.78 9.59 6.78
N GLY A 40 -25.75 9.23 5.49
CA GLY A 40 -26.85 9.48 4.54
C GLY A 40 -28.16 8.75 4.85
N LYS A 41 -28.11 7.68 5.65
CA LYS A 41 -29.32 7.00 6.12
C LYS A 41 -30.16 7.83 7.08
N LYS A 42 -29.65 8.97 7.58
CA LYS A 42 -30.35 9.89 8.47
C LYS A 42 -31.39 10.78 7.74
N ASN A 43 -31.24 11.01 6.43
CA ASN A 43 -31.98 12.03 5.67
C ASN A 43 -33.04 11.50 4.70
N GLY A 44 -33.75 10.40 5.03
CA GLY A 44 -34.90 9.95 4.24
C GLY A 44 -34.76 8.61 3.53
N GLY A 45 -33.63 7.94 3.66
CA GLY A 45 -33.48 6.54 3.23
C GLY A 45 -34.30 5.62 4.16
N LYS A 46 -35.07 4.70 3.58
CA LYS A 46 -35.91 3.72 4.33
C LYS A 46 -35.11 2.66 5.12
N GLY A 47 -33.88 2.98 5.54
CA GLY A 47 -33.02 2.10 6.33
C GLY A 47 -33.37 2.14 7.82
N LYS A 48 -33.65 0.99 8.42
CA LYS A 48 -34.08 0.82 9.82
C LYS A 48 -33.02 1.20 10.89
N TRP A 49 -31.79 1.54 10.52
CA TRP A 49 -30.64 1.54 11.43
C TRP A 49 -30.35 2.88 12.14
N ASN A 50 -30.92 4.02 11.71
CA ASN A 50 -30.58 5.30 12.33
C ASN A 50 -31.81 6.21 12.55
N ARG A 51 -32.87 5.68 13.13
CA ARG A 51 -34.09 6.45 13.45
C ARG A 51 -33.94 7.42 14.62
N ARG A 52 -32.84 7.32 15.42
CA ARG A 52 -32.70 8.06 16.68
C ARG A 52 -31.49 8.99 16.75
N GLY A 53 -30.67 9.07 15.73
CA GLY A 53 -29.45 9.89 15.80
C GLY A 53 -28.34 9.26 16.66
N ASP A 54 -28.28 7.93 16.69
CA ASP A 54 -27.36 7.17 17.54
C ASP A 54 -25.87 7.32 17.13
N GLY A 55 -25.57 8.06 16.04
CA GLY A 55 -24.22 8.20 15.52
C GLY A 55 -23.74 6.95 14.78
N PHE A 56 -22.45 6.88 14.53
CA PHE A 56 -21.79 5.71 13.95
C PHE A 56 -20.32 5.66 14.40
N PHE A 57 -19.72 4.50 14.30
CA PHE A 57 -18.31 4.26 14.47
C PHE A 57 -17.75 3.70 13.17
N ILE A 58 -16.60 4.21 12.73
CA ILE A 58 -15.83 3.67 11.61
C ILE A 58 -14.40 3.45 12.09
N MET A 59 -13.83 2.30 11.76
CA MET A 59 -12.39 2.07 11.77
C MET A 59 -11.90 2.01 10.33
N VAL A 60 -10.88 2.78 10.02
CA VAL A 60 -10.19 2.80 8.73
C VAL A 60 -8.76 2.43 8.99
N GLU A 61 -8.26 1.43 8.29
CA GLU A 61 -6.92 0.90 8.48
C GLU A 61 -6.07 1.11 7.22
N GLY A 62 -4.91 1.73 7.39
CA GLY A 62 -3.85 1.76 6.38
C GLY A 62 -2.98 0.51 6.46
N GLY A 63 -3.60 -0.69 6.41
CA GLY A 63 -2.94 -1.97 6.72
C GLY A 63 -1.76 -2.32 5.82
N LYS A 64 -1.67 -1.74 4.63
CA LYS A 64 -0.55 -1.97 3.72
C LYS A 64 0.73 -1.22 4.11
N ILE A 65 0.64 -0.21 4.97
CA ILE A 65 1.83 0.48 5.52
C ILE A 65 2.68 -0.53 6.31
N ASP A 66 2.06 -1.30 7.19
CA ASP A 66 2.71 -2.36 7.97
C ASP A 66 3.40 -3.40 7.07
N TRP A 67 2.67 -3.91 6.07
CA TRP A 67 3.21 -4.94 5.17
C TRP A 67 4.39 -4.43 4.32
N ALA A 68 4.32 -3.19 3.85
CA ALA A 68 5.42 -2.56 3.14
C ALA A 68 6.65 -2.38 4.03
N CYS A 69 6.44 -1.98 5.28
CA CYS A 69 7.52 -1.83 6.26
C CYS A 69 8.16 -3.17 6.62
N HIS A 70 7.38 -4.24 6.75
CA HIS A 70 7.91 -5.61 6.92
C HIS A 70 8.78 -6.06 5.74
N ALA A 71 8.40 -5.67 4.53
CA ALA A 71 9.17 -5.98 3.31
C ALA A 71 10.38 -5.04 3.11
N ASN A 72 10.55 -4.01 3.93
CA ASN A 72 11.50 -2.90 3.73
C ASN A 72 11.31 -2.19 2.39
N ASP A 73 10.08 -2.14 1.91
CA ASP A 73 9.67 -1.50 0.65
C ASP A 73 9.34 -0.03 0.92
N ALA A 74 10.33 0.84 0.67
CA ALA A 74 10.24 2.25 1.04
C ALA A 74 9.15 2.99 0.25
N MET A 75 9.06 2.79 -1.07
CA MET A 75 8.07 3.51 -1.88
C MET A 75 6.66 3.02 -1.66
N ALA A 76 6.44 1.70 -1.47
CA ALA A 76 5.15 1.19 -1.08
C ALA A 76 4.72 1.75 0.29
N ALA A 77 5.63 1.78 1.28
CA ALA A 77 5.33 2.34 2.61
C ALA A 77 4.97 3.83 2.54
N ILE A 78 5.71 4.63 1.77
CA ILE A 78 5.42 6.06 1.56
C ILE A 78 4.07 6.23 0.84
N GLY A 79 3.85 5.49 -0.25
CA GLY A 79 2.63 5.56 -1.04
C GLY A 79 1.38 5.22 -0.24
N ASP A 80 1.41 4.15 0.55
CA ASP A 80 0.29 3.74 1.39
C ASP A 80 0.08 4.68 2.59
N THR A 81 1.16 5.30 3.10
CA THR A 81 1.04 6.36 4.12
C THR A 81 0.31 7.60 3.56
N LEU A 82 0.64 8.00 2.34
CA LEU A 82 -0.05 9.11 1.67
C LEU A 82 -1.51 8.75 1.32
N ASP A 83 -1.78 7.51 0.94
CA ASP A 83 -3.16 7.03 0.70
C ASP A 83 -3.99 7.06 1.99
N PHE A 84 -3.38 6.71 3.12
CA PHE A 84 -4.01 6.82 4.44
C PHE A 84 -4.24 8.28 4.86
N ASP A 85 -3.27 9.17 4.62
CA ASP A 85 -3.41 10.61 4.87
C ASP A 85 -4.59 11.20 4.07
N ASN A 86 -4.76 10.80 2.81
CA ASN A 86 -5.92 11.18 2.01
C ASN A 86 -7.25 10.71 2.64
N ALA A 87 -7.29 9.51 3.20
CA ALA A 87 -8.48 9.01 3.91
C ALA A 87 -8.76 9.80 5.19
N ILE A 88 -7.72 10.21 5.93
CA ILE A 88 -7.85 11.14 7.05
C ILE A 88 -8.41 12.48 6.57
N GLY A 89 -7.97 12.97 5.40
CA GLY A 89 -8.50 14.16 4.76
C GLY A 89 -10.02 14.11 4.57
N VAL A 90 -10.55 12.97 4.11
CA VAL A 90 -12.02 12.75 3.98
C VAL A 90 -12.73 12.84 5.34
N ALA A 91 -12.16 12.24 6.36
CA ALA A 91 -12.71 12.32 7.72
C ALA A 91 -12.70 13.75 8.27
N LEU A 92 -11.64 14.52 7.98
CA LEU A 92 -11.54 15.93 8.37
C LEU A 92 -12.57 16.80 7.65
N GLU A 93 -12.89 16.52 6.38
CA GLU A 93 -13.96 17.24 5.66
C GLU A 93 -15.34 16.95 6.27
N PHE A 94 -15.57 15.74 6.78
CA PHE A 94 -16.76 15.43 7.55
C PHE A 94 -16.77 16.16 8.90
N TYR A 95 -15.65 16.16 9.62
CA TYR A 95 -15.49 16.88 10.89
C TYR A 95 -15.80 18.39 10.74
N LYS A 96 -15.31 19.04 9.69
CA LYS A 96 -15.58 20.47 9.44
C LYS A 96 -17.08 20.79 9.37
N LYS A 97 -17.90 19.85 8.90
CA LYS A 97 -19.36 19.96 8.82
C LYS A 97 -20.04 19.62 10.14
N HIS A 98 -19.42 18.82 10.99
CA HIS A 98 -19.98 18.27 12.24
C HIS A 98 -19.01 18.37 13.43
N PRO A 99 -18.41 19.56 13.73
CA PRO A 99 -17.27 19.66 14.63
C PRO A 99 -17.59 19.36 16.10
N ARG A 100 -18.86 19.43 16.51
CA ARG A 100 -19.28 19.14 17.88
C ARG A 100 -19.74 17.72 18.11
N GLU A 101 -19.85 16.94 17.03
CA GLU A 101 -20.46 15.59 17.03
C GLU A 101 -19.48 14.54 16.52
N THR A 102 -18.24 14.93 16.18
CA THR A 102 -17.25 14.04 15.57
C THR A 102 -15.97 14.01 16.39
N LEU A 103 -15.49 12.84 16.68
CA LEU A 103 -14.16 12.57 17.21
C LEU A 103 -13.38 11.78 16.17
N ILE A 104 -12.20 12.26 15.81
CA ILE A 104 -11.24 11.55 14.97
C ILE A 104 -10.05 11.18 15.83
N VAL A 105 -9.67 9.92 15.82
CA VAL A 105 -8.46 9.41 16.47
C VAL A 105 -7.58 8.78 15.39
N VAL A 106 -6.34 9.24 15.29
CA VAL A 106 -5.32 8.69 14.40
C VAL A 106 -4.22 8.12 15.29
N THR A 107 -3.92 6.85 15.12
CA THR A 107 -2.91 6.15 15.92
C THR A 107 -2.28 5.04 15.12
N GLY A 108 -1.09 4.58 15.51
CA GLY A 108 -0.52 3.31 15.13
C GLY A 108 -0.67 2.31 16.27
N ASP A 109 -0.65 1.04 15.94
CA ASP A 109 -0.63 -0.08 16.88
C ASP A 109 0.82 -0.41 17.31
N HIS A 110 1.76 -0.37 16.38
CA HIS A 110 3.20 -0.53 16.59
C HIS A 110 4.00 0.06 15.40
N GLU A 111 5.28 0.17 15.55
CA GLU A 111 6.22 0.41 14.46
C GLU A 111 6.62 -0.93 13.82
N THR A 112 7.16 -0.88 12.58
CA THR A 112 7.59 -2.05 11.83
C THR A 112 8.86 -1.73 11.07
N GLY A 113 10.00 -2.28 11.49
CA GLY A 113 11.29 -2.16 10.80
C GLY A 113 11.95 -0.79 10.83
N GLY A 114 11.20 0.27 10.90
CA GLY A 114 11.70 1.67 10.90
C GLY A 114 12.25 2.12 9.54
N MET A 115 12.17 3.41 9.28
CA MET A 115 12.75 4.05 8.10
C MET A 115 13.59 5.25 8.54
N THR A 116 14.83 5.36 8.03
CA THR A 116 15.72 6.49 8.34
C THR A 116 16.24 7.15 7.08
N ILE A 117 16.53 8.45 7.18
CA ILE A 117 17.11 9.26 6.12
C ILE A 117 18.63 9.14 6.16
N GLY A 118 19.16 8.03 5.65
CA GLY A 118 20.60 7.78 5.64
C GLY A 118 21.10 7.01 6.86
N HIS A 119 22.34 6.60 6.79
CA HIS A 119 23.04 5.81 7.81
C HIS A 119 24.55 6.08 7.78
N ALA A 120 25.32 5.43 8.67
CA ALA A 120 26.74 5.68 8.85
C ALA A 120 27.61 5.60 7.59
N THR A 121 27.25 4.76 6.62
CA THR A 121 28.01 4.60 5.36
C THR A 121 27.65 5.65 4.29
N THR A 122 26.53 6.34 4.42
CA THR A 122 26.12 7.43 3.54
C THR A 122 26.58 8.79 4.04
N ALA A 123 27.23 8.85 5.22
CA ALA A 123 27.51 10.07 5.96
C ALA A 123 26.24 10.92 6.12
N TYR A 124 26.18 12.13 5.60
CA TYR A 124 24.98 12.98 5.68
C TYR A 124 24.26 13.11 4.34
N LYS A 125 24.52 12.18 3.40
CA LYS A 125 23.88 12.20 2.07
C LYS A 125 22.60 11.37 2.10
N ALA A 126 21.55 11.90 1.47
CA ALA A 126 20.32 11.20 1.15
C ALA A 126 20.19 11.09 -0.36
N TYR A 127 19.68 9.97 -0.84
CA TYR A 127 19.54 9.64 -2.25
C TYR A 127 18.07 9.40 -2.58
N TYR A 128 17.24 10.42 -2.39
CA TYR A 128 15.79 10.34 -2.60
C TYR A 128 15.39 10.08 -4.05
N ASP A 129 16.22 10.50 -4.99
CA ASP A 129 16.08 10.25 -6.43
C ASP A 129 15.95 8.77 -6.75
N ARG A 130 16.65 7.90 -6.03
CA ARG A 130 16.55 6.45 -6.20
C ARG A 130 15.18 5.88 -5.85
N LEU A 131 14.46 6.50 -4.94
CA LEU A 131 13.11 6.06 -4.57
C LEU A 131 12.11 6.31 -5.71
N LEU A 132 12.34 7.34 -6.53
CA LEU A 132 11.46 7.70 -7.64
C LEU A 132 11.56 6.74 -8.83
N GLU A 133 12.57 5.88 -8.85
CA GLU A 133 12.76 4.87 -9.90
C GLU A 133 11.92 3.61 -9.64
N GLN A 134 11.41 3.45 -8.43
CA GLN A 134 10.57 2.30 -8.09
C GLN A 134 9.14 2.48 -8.61
N GLU A 135 8.73 1.63 -9.56
CA GLU A 135 7.41 1.68 -10.22
C GLU A 135 6.40 0.69 -9.64
N ASN A 136 6.86 -0.33 -8.91
CA ASN A 136 6.01 -1.39 -8.37
C ASN A 136 6.43 -1.74 -6.95
N SER A 137 5.52 -2.31 -6.18
CA SER A 137 5.88 -2.87 -4.87
C SER A 137 6.76 -4.13 -5.00
N PHE A 138 7.51 -4.42 -3.95
CA PHE A 138 8.23 -5.68 -3.82
C PHE A 138 7.31 -6.92 -4.00
N GLN A 139 6.06 -6.84 -3.54
CA GLN A 139 5.08 -7.91 -3.72
C GLN A 139 4.74 -8.11 -5.20
N TYR A 140 4.46 -7.03 -5.92
CA TYR A 140 4.17 -7.10 -7.36
C TYR A 140 5.36 -7.66 -8.14
N PHE A 141 6.57 -7.21 -7.82
CA PHE A 141 7.82 -7.74 -8.40
C PHE A 141 7.93 -9.25 -8.18
N ASN A 142 7.73 -9.73 -6.94
CA ASN A 142 7.83 -11.15 -6.62
C ASN A 142 6.79 -12.00 -7.36
N ASP A 143 5.53 -11.53 -7.38
CA ASP A 143 4.41 -12.31 -7.90
C ASP A 143 4.40 -12.36 -9.45
N ASN A 144 4.99 -11.36 -10.10
CA ASN A 144 4.94 -11.24 -11.56
C ASN A 144 6.33 -11.39 -12.19
N GLN A 145 7.24 -10.45 -11.97
CA GLN A 145 8.52 -10.39 -12.66
C GLN A 145 9.47 -11.49 -12.19
N TRP A 146 9.67 -11.60 -10.88
CA TRP A 146 10.53 -12.64 -10.31
C TRP A 146 9.97 -14.05 -10.50
N ALA A 147 8.65 -14.22 -10.39
CA ALA A 147 8.02 -15.52 -10.66
C ALA A 147 8.20 -15.95 -12.12
N ALA A 148 8.02 -15.03 -13.07
CA ALA A 148 8.26 -15.29 -14.49
C ALA A 148 9.74 -15.63 -14.76
N HIS A 149 10.66 -14.89 -14.16
CA HIS A 149 12.10 -15.17 -14.26
C HIS A 149 12.43 -16.58 -13.73
N LYS A 150 11.97 -16.91 -12.51
CA LYS A 150 12.19 -18.27 -11.96
C LYS A 150 11.62 -19.37 -12.86
N ALA A 151 10.44 -19.15 -13.44
CA ALA A 151 9.83 -20.12 -14.35
C ALA A 151 10.64 -20.33 -15.62
N ALA A 152 11.21 -19.25 -16.18
CA ALA A 152 12.04 -19.31 -17.37
C ALA A 152 13.37 -20.07 -17.15
N TYR A 153 13.87 -20.08 -15.93
CA TYR A 153 15.14 -20.74 -15.56
C TYR A 153 14.96 -21.96 -14.64
N ALA A 154 13.74 -22.50 -14.53
CA ALA A 154 13.44 -23.63 -13.64
C ALA A 154 14.28 -24.90 -13.94
N ASP A 155 14.66 -25.11 -15.21
CA ASP A 155 15.48 -26.23 -15.66
C ASP A 155 16.97 -25.88 -15.74
N ALA A 156 17.38 -24.67 -15.44
CA ALA A 156 18.79 -24.29 -15.43
C ALA A 156 19.45 -24.92 -14.20
N THR A 157 20.27 -25.95 -14.44
CA THR A 157 21.14 -26.49 -13.40
C THR A 157 22.13 -25.42 -13.00
N CYS A 158 22.06 -25.01 -11.74
CA CYS A 158 23.09 -24.15 -11.18
C CYS A 158 24.45 -24.86 -11.35
N PRO A 159 25.43 -24.27 -12.01
CA PRO A 159 26.76 -24.90 -12.10
C PRO A 159 27.26 -25.13 -10.67
N SER A 160 27.78 -26.36 -10.43
CA SER A 160 28.20 -26.79 -9.09
C SER A 160 29.42 -26.04 -8.55
N ASP A 161 30.04 -25.25 -9.37
CA ASP A 161 31.18 -24.40 -9.06
C ASP A 161 30.74 -22.95 -9.05
N HIS A 162 30.66 -22.41 -7.88
CA HIS A 162 30.42 -20.96 -7.66
C HIS A 162 31.60 -20.15 -8.22
N ASP A 163 31.80 -20.18 -9.53
CA ASP A 163 32.67 -19.24 -10.20
C ASP A 163 31.85 -17.94 -10.45
N PRO A 164 32.10 -16.88 -9.68
CA PRO A 164 31.41 -15.61 -9.88
C PRO A 164 31.74 -14.95 -11.22
N SER A 165 32.62 -15.55 -12.04
CA SER A 165 32.94 -15.08 -13.40
C SER A 165 31.97 -15.60 -14.47
N THR A 166 31.11 -16.61 -14.18
CA THR A 166 30.05 -17.00 -15.10
C THR A 166 28.81 -16.12 -14.95
N LEU A 167 28.96 -14.88 -15.38
CA LEU A 167 28.08 -13.76 -15.11
C LEU A 167 26.77 -13.72 -15.94
N GLU A 168 26.51 -14.70 -16.82
CA GLU A 168 25.31 -14.64 -17.66
C GLU A 168 24.01 -14.66 -16.87
N SER A 169 23.96 -15.42 -15.77
CA SER A 169 22.80 -15.42 -14.88
C SER A 169 22.67 -14.13 -14.07
N ASN A 170 23.81 -13.52 -13.72
CA ASN A 170 23.83 -12.23 -13.00
C ASN A 170 23.44 -11.07 -13.92
N THR A 171 23.82 -11.13 -15.21
CA THR A 171 23.44 -10.12 -16.20
C THR A 171 21.93 -10.13 -16.43
N ALA A 172 21.33 -11.31 -16.60
CA ALA A 172 19.87 -11.45 -16.74
C ALA A 172 19.11 -10.97 -15.48
N MET A 173 19.68 -11.21 -14.29
CA MET A 173 19.12 -10.69 -13.05
C MET A 173 19.23 -9.17 -12.96
N LEU A 174 20.38 -8.59 -13.34
CA LEU A 174 20.56 -7.14 -13.37
C LEU A 174 19.65 -6.48 -14.40
N GLU A 175 19.54 -7.03 -15.60
CA GLU A 175 18.59 -6.56 -16.62
C GLU A 175 17.15 -6.64 -16.16
N LEU A 176 16.78 -7.71 -15.43
CA LEU A 176 15.46 -7.85 -14.83
C LEU A 176 15.22 -6.78 -13.77
N MET A 177 16.18 -6.54 -12.89
CA MET A 177 16.09 -5.51 -11.85
C MET A 177 16.04 -4.10 -12.45
N GLU A 178 16.84 -3.83 -13.46
CA GLU A 178 16.81 -2.57 -14.21
C GLU A 178 15.47 -2.37 -14.93
N SER A 179 14.93 -3.43 -15.56
CA SER A 179 13.62 -3.37 -16.23
C SER A 179 12.44 -3.23 -15.27
N ALA A 180 12.60 -3.68 -14.04
CA ALA A 180 11.61 -3.56 -12.98
C ALA A 180 11.71 -2.26 -12.20
N SER A 181 12.74 -1.43 -12.48
CA SER A 181 13.03 -0.18 -11.75
C SER A 181 13.03 -0.37 -10.23
N VAL A 182 13.71 -1.43 -9.75
CA VAL A 182 13.81 -1.79 -8.33
C VAL A 182 15.16 -1.39 -7.74
#